data_17b7f47b13f65a480c178062fcb33c98
#
_entry.id   17b7f47b13f65a480c178062fcb33c98
#
_cell.length_a   1.000
_cell.length_b   1.000
_cell.length_c   1.000
_cell.angle_alpha   90.00
_cell.angle_beta   90.00
_cell.angle_gamma   90.00
#
_symmetry.space_group_name_H-M   'P 1'
#
loop_
_entity.id
_entity.type
_entity.pdbx_description
1 polymer ?
#
loop_
_entity_poly.entity_id
_entity_poly.type
_entity_poly.pdbx_seq_one_letter_code
_entity_poly.pdbx_strand_id
1 'polypeptide(L)'
;MDEYLVPSGYGEDEFTEKKSRFIGRVWYVESEEEALARIQEMKKQHYDASHNCWAYVIRDGAMRFSDDGEPGGTAGNPMMQVLQREELYNIVCVVTRYFGGTLLGAG
;
A
#
# COMPACT_ATOMS: atom_id res chain seq x y z
N MET A 1 -19.21 10.18 9.71
CA MET A 1 -18.74 10.09 9.66
C MET A 1 -18.16 9.83 9.67
N ASP A 2 -17.99 9.72 9.41
CA ASP A 2 -17.30 9.59 9.20
C ASP A 2 -16.55 9.10 9.38
N GLU A 3 -16.44 8.86 9.61
CA GLU A 3 -15.80 8.32 9.62
C GLU A 3 -15.07 7.65 9.38
N TYR A 4 -14.75 7.28 9.22
CA TYR A 4 -14.06 6.77 8.73
C TYR A 4 -13.22 6.34 8.89
N LEU A 5 -13.22 6.11 9.24
CA LEU A 5 -12.46 5.70 8.55
C LEU A 5 -11.15 5.49 8.73
N VAL A 6 -10.53 5.98 9.56
CA VAL A 6 -9.19 5.63 9.83
C VAL A 6 -9.25 4.40 10.63
N PRO A 7 -8.61 3.36 10.18
CA PRO A 7 -8.53 2.19 11.01
C PRO A 7 -7.90 2.62 12.31
N SER A 8 -8.37 2.12 13.36
CA SER A 8 -7.77 2.45 14.63
C SER A 8 -6.49 1.66 14.76
N GLY A 9 -5.59 1.83 13.81
CA GLY A 9 -4.30 1.21 13.88
C GLY A 9 -3.94 0.44 12.65
N TYR A 10 -4.70 -0.55 12.26
CA TYR A 10 -4.27 -1.45 11.21
C TYR A 10 -5.44 -2.12 10.51
N GLY A 11 -5.32 -2.27 9.22
CA GLY A 11 -6.28 -3.04 8.44
C GLY A 11 -5.57 -3.82 7.37
N GLU A 12 -6.12 -4.96 7.01
CA GLU A 12 -5.51 -5.81 6.00
C GLU A 12 -6.59 -6.50 5.19
N ASP A 13 -6.35 -6.63 3.90
CA ASP A 13 -7.23 -7.37 3.02
C ASP A 13 -6.39 -8.04 1.96
N GLU A 14 -6.85 -9.16 1.47
CA GLU A 14 -6.11 -9.92 0.49
C GLU A 14 -7.06 -10.45 -0.56
N PHE A 15 -6.63 -10.40 -1.83
CA PHE A 15 -7.42 -10.99 -2.90
C PHE A 15 -6.50 -11.47 -4.01
N THR A 16 -7.04 -12.32 -4.87
CA THR A 16 -6.30 -12.86 -5.99
C THR A 16 -7.05 -12.51 -7.27
N GLU A 17 -6.31 -12.06 -8.26
CA GLU A 17 -6.88 -11.74 -9.56
C GLU A 17 -5.87 -12.12 -10.63
N LYS A 18 -6.32 -12.90 -11.60
CA LYS A 18 -5.48 -13.30 -12.73
C LYS A 18 -4.17 -13.89 -12.27
N LYS A 19 -4.24 -14.72 -11.26
CA LYS A 19 -3.09 -15.43 -10.71
C LYS A 19 -2.10 -14.53 -9.97
N SER A 20 -2.46 -13.27 -9.77
CA SER A 20 -1.67 -12.41 -8.91
C SER A 20 -2.33 -12.33 -7.55
N ARG A 21 -1.51 -12.35 -6.53
CA ARG A 21 -1.99 -12.24 -5.16
C ARG A 21 -1.69 -10.84 -4.67
N PHE A 22 -2.68 -10.17 -4.14
CA PHE A 22 -2.55 -8.81 -3.64
C PHE A 22 -2.85 -8.79 -2.15
N ILE A 23 -1.97 -8.19 -1.39
CA ILE A 23 -2.18 -8.03 0.04
C ILE A 23 -2.14 -6.54 0.32
N GLY A 24 -3.28 -5.98 0.67
CA GLY A 24 -3.38 -4.56 0.97
C GLY A 24 -3.37 -4.35 2.46
N ARG A 25 -2.58 -3.41 2.92
CA ARG A 25 -2.49 -3.09 4.34
C ARG A 25 -2.52 -1.59 4.54
N VAL A 26 -3.17 -1.17 5.60
CA VAL A 26 -3.21 0.24 5.96
C VAL A 26 -2.91 0.36 7.43
N TRP A 27 -2.24 1.45 7.79
CA TRP A 27 -1.93 1.77 9.17
C TRP A 27 -2.24 3.22 9.43
N TYR A 28 -2.66 3.50 10.64
CA TYR A 28 -2.70 4.87 11.12
C TYR A 28 -1.27 5.27 11.46
N VAL A 29 -0.83 6.43 10.97
CA VAL A 29 0.49 6.95 11.29
C VAL A 29 0.36 8.43 11.54
N GLU A 30 1.26 8.99 12.34
CA GLU A 30 1.19 10.41 12.67
C GLU A 30 2.32 11.22 12.07
N SER A 31 3.24 10.57 11.39
CA SER A 31 4.36 11.27 10.79
C SER A 31 4.84 10.53 9.57
N GLU A 32 5.60 11.26 8.74
CA GLU A 32 6.20 10.66 7.58
C GLU A 32 7.19 9.57 7.98
N GLU A 33 7.88 9.78 9.09
CA GLU A 33 8.81 8.77 9.57
C GLU A 33 8.12 7.47 9.89
N GLU A 34 6.96 7.55 10.53
CA GLU A 34 6.21 6.34 10.82
C GLU A 34 5.74 5.65 9.55
N ALA A 35 5.28 6.45 8.58
CA ALA A 35 4.84 5.88 7.32
C ALA A 35 5.98 5.16 6.62
N LEU A 36 7.14 5.78 6.57
CA LEU A 36 8.30 5.16 5.92
C LEU A 36 8.74 3.91 6.66
N ALA A 37 8.62 3.90 7.96
CA ALA A 37 8.97 2.72 8.75
C ALA A 37 8.07 1.53 8.39
N ARG A 38 6.78 1.79 8.23
CA ARG A 38 5.87 0.71 7.82
C ARG A 38 6.18 0.21 6.43
N ILE A 39 6.51 1.13 5.52
CA ILE A 39 6.85 0.75 4.17
C ILE A 39 8.09 -0.13 4.17
N GLN A 40 9.13 0.27 4.91
CA GLN A 40 10.34 -0.52 4.97
C GLN A 40 10.10 -1.87 5.61
N GLU A 41 9.26 -1.92 6.61
CA GLU A 41 8.92 -3.17 7.26
C GLU A 41 8.28 -4.13 6.27
N MET A 42 7.37 -3.63 5.45
CA MET A 42 6.70 -4.47 4.46
C MET A 42 7.65 -4.89 3.35
N LYS A 43 8.54 -4.00 2.92
CA LYS A 43 9.53 -4.37 1.92
C LYS A 43 10.45 -5.47 2.42
N LYS A 44 10.79 -5.41 3.69
CA LYS A 44 11.64 -6.42 4.28
C LYS A 44 10.90 -7.75 4.45
N GLN A 45 9.67 -7.68 4.94
CA GLN A 45 8.88 -8.87 5.17
C GLN A 45 8.52 -9.56 3.85
N HIS A 46 8.26 -8.77 2.82
CA HIS A 46 7.85 -9.27 1.51
C HIS A 46 8.92 -8.96 0.47
N TYR A 47 10.16 -9.22 0.81
CA TYR A 47 11.26 -8.91 -0.10
C TYR A 47 11.18 -9.73 -1.40
N ASP A 48 10.50 -10.86 -1.36
CA ASP A 48 10.36 -11.70 -2.52
C ASP A 48 9.12 -11.39 -3.35
N ALA A 49 8.37 -10.36 -2.96
CA ALA A 49 7.21 -9.97 -3.75
C ALA A 49 7.66 -9.30 -5.04
N SER A 50 6.78 -9.32 -6.02
CA SER A 50 7.06 -8.65 -7.29
C SER A 50 7.14 -7.15 -7.07
N HIS A 51 6.21 -6.60 -6.31
CA HIS A 51 6.16 -5.18 -6.04
C HIS A 51 5.55 -4.91 -4.67
N ASN A 52 6.02 -3.85 -4.03
CA ASN A 52 5.41 -3.33 -2.82
C ASN A 52 5.09 -1.87 -3.08
N CYS A 53 3.89 -1.63 -3.60
CA CYS A 53 3.45 -0.28 -3.94
C CYS A 53 2.91 0.39 -2.67
N TRP A 54 3.04 1.69 -2.59
CA TRP A 54 2.59 2.36 -1.37
C TRP A 54 2.18 3.80 -1.63
N ALA A 55 1.41 4.33 -0.69
CA ALA A 55 1.00 5.72 -0.68
C ALA A 55 0.75 6.13 0.76
N TYR A 56 1.05 7.38 1.08
CA TYR A 56 0.71 7.89 2.41
C TYR A 56 0.36 9.37 2.33
N VAL A 57 -0.46 9.78 3.29
CA VAL A 57 -0.87 11.16 3.44
C VAL A 57 -0.77 11.51 4.91
N ILE A 58 0.03 12.51 5.21
CA ILE A 58 0.17 13.01 6.58
C ILE A 58 -0.53 14.36 6.63
N ARG A 59 -1.37 14.56 7.61
CA ARG A 59 -2.29 15.68 7.61
C ARG A 59 -1.64 17.02 7.36
N ASP A 60 -0.65 17.39 8.06
CA ASP A 60 0.00 18.67 7.85
C ASP A 60 1.37 18.48 7.28
N GLY A 61 1.53 17.47 6.47
CA GLY A 61 2.85 17.15 5.98
C GLY A 61 2.82 16.58 4.59
N ALA A 62 3.62 15.56 4.39
CA ALA A 62 3.89 15.04 3.06
C ALA A 62 2.79 14.13 2.57
N MET A 63 2.66 14.06 1.26
CA MET A 63 1.90 12.99 0.63
C MET A 63 2.74 12.47 -0.52
N ARG A 64 2.93 11.18 -0.55
CA ARG A 64 3.79 10.55 -1.54
C ARG A 64 3.28 9.17 -1.89
N PHE A 65 3.72 8.68 -3.04
CA PHE A 65 3.38 7.32 -3.45
C PHE A 65 4.50 6.75 -4.31
N SER A 66 4.47 5.44 -4.48
CA SER A 66 5.40 4.76 -5.35
C SER A 66 4.75 3.52 -5.93
N ASP A 67 5.00 3.26 -7.20
CA ASP A 67 4.56 2.04 -7.84
C ASP A 67 5.60 0.93 -7.71
N ASP A 68 6.72 1.22 -7.06
CA ASP A 68 7.77 0.25 -6.84
C ASP A 68 8.20 -0.42 -8.15
N GLY A 69 8.30 0.39 -9.20
CA GLY A 69 8.73 -0.11 -10.47
C GLY A 69 7.68 -0.86 -11.27
N GLU A 70 6.46 -0.93 -10.78
CA GLU A 70 5.41 -1.62 -11.51
C GLU A 70 5.02 -0.77 -12.71
N PRO A 71 4.98 -1.37 -13.91
CA PRO A 71 4.73 -0.56 -15.11
C PRO A 71 3.31 -0.02 -15.15
N GLY A 72 3.18 1.13 -15.78
CA GLY A 72 1.88 1.70 -16.01
C GLY A 72 1.25 2.44 -14.86
N GLY A 73 1.96 2.62 -13.78
CA GLY A 73 1.42 3.37 -12.65
C GLY A 73 0.14 2.76 -12.14
N THR A 74 0.14 1.46 -11.91
CA THR A 74 -1.08 0.73 -11.69
C THR A 74 -1.52 0.69 -10.23
N ALA A 75 -0.71 1.14 -9.31
CA ALA A 75 -1.10 1.01 -7.91
C ALA A 75 -0.88 2.28 -7.10
N GLY A 76 0.34 2.80 -7.11
CA GLY A 76 0.67 3.93 -6.24
C GLY A 76 -0.20 5.15 -6.45
N ASN A 77 -0.31 5.59 -7.70
CA ASN A 77 -1.10 6.76 -8.01
C ASN A 77 -2.60 6.54 -7.75
N PRO A 78 -3.20 5.44 -8.19
CA PRO A 78 -4.59 5.19 -7.85
C PRO A 78 -4.83 5.14 -6.34
N MET A 79 -3.91 4.56 -5.58
CA MET A 79 -4.03 4.55 -4.12
C MET A 79 -4.06 5.97 -3.57
N MET A 80 -3.15 6.82 -4.05
CA MET A 80 -3.10 8.20 -3.59
C MET A 80 -4.38 8.93 -3.94
N GLN A 81 -4.91 8.70 -5.14
CA GLN A 81 -6.14 9.34 -5.55
C GLN A 81 -7.30 8.97 -4.65
N VAL A 82 -7.36 7.70 -4.24
CA VAL A 82 -8.41 7.27 -3.32
C VAL A 82 -8.26 7.96 -1.97
N LEU A 83 -7.04 8.02 -1.46
CA LEU A 83 -6.81 8.67 -0.17
C LEU A 83 -7.22 10.14 -0.22
N GLN A 84 -6.90 10.82 -1.30
CA GLN A 84 -7.24 12.22 -1.43
C GLN A 84 -8.74 12.43 -1.62
N ARG A 85 -9.35 11.60 -2.45
CA ARG A 85 -10.78 11.74 -2.71
C ARG A 85 -11.61 11.49 -1.47
N GLU A 86 -11.19 10.52 -0.66
CA GLU A 86 -11.90 10.20 0.57
C GLU A 86 -11.44 11.05 1.73
N GLU A 87 -10.50 11.96 1.49
CA GLU A 87 -9.99 12.86 2.51
C GLU A 87 -9.44 12.10 3.71
N LEU A 88 -8.68 11.08 3.43
CA LEU A 88 -8.05 10.28 4.47
C LEU A 88 -6.67 10.82 4.76
N TYR A 89 -6.39 11.04 6.04
CA TYR A 89 -5.13 11.59 6.48
C TYR A 89 -4.52 10.71 7.55
N ASN A 90 -3.22 10.88 7.75
CA ASN A 90 -2.48 10.14 8.76
C ASN A 90 -2.60 8.65 8.51
N ILE A 91 -2.38 8.28 7.27
CA ILE A 91 -2.56 6.91 6.84
C ILE A 91 -1.46 6.54 5.86
N VAL A 92 -0.99 5.30 5.95
CA VAL A 92 -0.11 4.73 4.96
C VAL A 92 -0.71 3.44 4.47
N CYS A 93 -0.69 3.25 3.16
CA CYS A 93 -1.18 2.03 2.52
C CYS A 93 -0.02 1.36 1.82
N VAL A 94 0.08 0.05 1.94
CA VAL A 94 1.05 -0.73 1.19
C VAL A 94 0.30 -1.87 0.53
N VAL A 95 0.46 -2.01 -0.78
CA VAL A 95 -0.11 -3.13 -1.52
C VAL A 95 1.03 -3.99 -2.02
N THR A 96 1.12 -5.18 -1.49
CA THR A 96 2.13 -6.15 -1.85
C THR A 96 1.55 -7.06 -2.92
N ARG A 97 2.26 -7.22 -4.02
CA ARG A 97 1.78 -8.05 -5.11
C ARG A 97 2.77 -9.17 -5.39
N TYR A 98 2.25 -10.38 -5.38
CA TYR A 98 2.99 -11.55 -5.83
C TYR A 98 2.45 -11.90 -7.20
N PHE A 99 3.31 -11.69 -8.20
CA PHE A 99 2.93 -11.98 -9.56
C PHE A 99 2.90 -13.48 -9.71
N GLY A 100 1.71 -14.01 -9.84
CA GLY A 100 1.55 -15.42 -9.69
C GLY A 100 1.65 -16.20 -10.97
N GLY A 101 1.12 -17.36 -10.90
CA GLY A 101 0.95 -18.20 -12.05
C GLY A 101 2.24 -18.61 -12.70
N THR A 102 2.64 -17.82 -13.66
CA THR A 102 3.77 -18.18 -14.47
C THR A 102 5.03 -18.43 -13.68
N LEU A 103 5.37 -17.48 -12.85
CA LEU A 103 6.58 -17.63 -12.06
C LEU A 103 6.48 -18.77 -11.10
N LEU A 104 5.35 -18.86 -10.44
CA LEU A 104 5.16 -19.92 -9.50
C LEU A 104 5.07 -21.24 -10.21
N GLY A 105 4.47 -21.22 -11.35
CA GLY A 105 4.39 -22.43 -12.13
C GLY A 105 5.76 -22.85 -12.57
N ALA A 106 6.60 -21.91 -12.80
CA ALA A 106 7.95 -22.22 -13.16
C ALA A 106 8.71 -22.63 -11.93
N GLY A 107 8.30 -22.08 -10.87
CA GLY A 107 8.96 -22.43 -9.63
C GLY A 107 8.32 -23.62 -9.10
#